data_26e2c8fe58e89520bd40b4b7c99edf8c
#
_entry.id   26e2c8fe58e89520bd40b4b7c99edf8c
#
_cell.length_a   1.000
_cell.length_b   1.000
_cell.length_c   1.000
_cell.angle_alpha   90.00
_cell.angle_beta   90.00
_cell.angle_gamma   90.00
#
_symmetry.space_group_name_H-M   'P 1'
#
loop_
_entity.id
_entity.type
_entity.pdbx_description
1 polymer ?
#
loop_
_entity_poly.entity_id
_entity_poly.type
_entity_poly.pdbx_seq_one_letter_code
_entity_poly.pdbx_strand_id
1 'polypeptide(L)'
;RKDMPTMPRVLQQAGYKTIHVGKAHFGCMGSEGENPLNIGFDVNIAGSGIGHPGSYYGEWGYGHIKGQKIRAVPDLEKYHGTDTFLSEALTIEANREITKAVEEKRPFYLNMAHYAVHSPFQADKRFLSRYTDPDKNEQARAFATLIEGMDKSLGDIMDQLEKLGIAENTLILFLGDNGGDAPLGDERGYGSSAPLRGKKGTEFEGGMRVPFIAAWAKPEKKSKVQKNLPIEVGSMQTQLGTIMDIYPTVLSVAGCEVPQNYVIDGFDLKKQLSGKVDKKRPESFLMHFPHAHRGSYFTTYRMGDWKLIYYYLPETPKQPKALLYNLKDDPEERNELSAAHPDQCREMIREMSARL
;
A
#
# COMPACT_ATOMS: atom_id res chain seq x y z
N ARG A 1 4.18 -9.48 18.36
CA ARG A 1 4.98 -10.48 19.10
C ARG A 1 6.20 -10.85 18.27
N LYS A 2 7.36 -11.00 18.92
CA LYS A 2 8.64 -11.36 18.27
C LYS A 2 8.61 -12.72 17.59
N ASP A 3 7.75 -13.62 18.02
CA ASP A 3 7.62 -15.00 17.55
C ASP A 3 6.65 -15.17 16.37
N MET A 4 5.94 -14.12 15.98
CA MET A 4 4.99 -14.20 14.87
C MET A 4 5.70 -14.47 13.54
N PRO A 5 5.18 -15.35 12.68
CA PRO A 5 5.75 -15.65 11.37
C PRO A 5 5.41 -14.56 10.36
N THR A 6 5.94 -13.37 10.59
CA THR A 6 5.79 -12.26 9.65
C THR A 6 6.47 -12.59 8.32
N MET A 7 6.02 -11.97 7.23
CA MET A 7 6.60 -12.20 5.90
C MET A 7 8.12 -11.98 5.88
N PRO A 8 8.69 -10.86 6.40
CA PRO A 8 10.14 -10.69 6.43
C PRO A 8 10.84 -11.79 7.25
N ARG A 9 10.26 -12.24 8.37
CA ARG A 9 10.88 -13.30 9.19
C ARG A 9 10.96 -14.63 8.45
N VAL A 10 9.90 -15.04 7.76
CA VAL A 10 9.89 -16.28 6.98
C VAL A 10 10.92 -16.19 5.85
N LEU A 11 10.98 -15.07 5.15
CA LEU A 11 11.98 -14.83 4.11
C LEU A 11 13.42 -14.81 4.66
N GLN A 12 13.64 -14.17 5.81
CA GLN A 12 14.93 -14.15 6.51
C GLN A 12 15.41 -15.57 6.83
N GLN A 13 14.52 -16.41 7.37
CA GLN A 13 14.80 -17.80 7.67
C GLN A 13 15.11 -18.65 6.41
N ALA A 14 14.54 -18.24 5.27
CA ALA A 14 14.84 -18.84 3.96
C ALA A 14 16.12 -18.29 3.30
N GLY A 15 16.89 -17.45 4.00
CA GLY A 15 18.19 -16.91 3.54
C GLY A 15 18.13 -15.59 2.79
N TYR A 16 16.94 -14.99 2.64
CA TYR A 16 16.82 -13.65 2.05
C TYR A 16 17.43 -12.59 2.98
N LYS A 17 18.07 -11.58 2.41
CA LYS A 17 18.36 -10.33 3.10
C LYS A 17 17.06 -9.50 3.10
N THR A 18 16.53 -9.26 4.28
CA THR A 18 15.26 -8.55 4.45
C THR A 18 15.52 -7.09 4.82
N ILE A 19 15.09 -6.18 3.96
CA ILE A 19 15.43 -4.77 4.01
C ILE A 19 14.14 -3.95 4.12
N HIS A 20 14.07 -3.09 5.14
CA HIS A 20 13.03 -2.08 5.28
C HIS A 20 13.62 -0.70 5.09
N VAL A 21 13.02 0.12 4.22
CA VAL A 21 13.41 1.52 3.99
C VAL A 21 12.14 2.38 3.99
N GLY A 22 12.09 3.34 4.89
CA GLY A 22 11.00 4.32 4.97
C GLY A 22 10.03 4.08 6.11
N LYS A 23 8.75 4.41 5.91
CA LYS A 23 7.70 4.36 6.92
C LYS A 23 7.43 2.92 7.38
N ALA A 24 7.64 2.64 8.66
CA ALA A 24 7.28 1.35 9.25
C ALA A 24 5.85 1.37 9.82
N HIS A 25 5.64 2.06 10.92
CA HIS A 25 4.33 2.18 11.58
C HIS A 25 3.66 0.80 11.88
N PHE A 26 4.48 -0.25 12.08
CA PHE A 26 4.00 -1.60 12.40
C PHE A 26 3.55 -1.73 13.86
N GLY A 27 3.90 -0.76 14.70
CA GLY A 27 3.50 -0.64 16.08
C GLY A 27 3.66 0.79 16.58
N CYS A 28 2.99 1.12 17.69
CA CYS A 28 3.13 2.42 18.28
C CYS A 28 4.54 2.61 18.91
N MET A 29 4.93 3.85 19.13
CA MET A 29 6.18 4.20 19.79
C MET A 29 6.27 3.51 21.17
N GLY A 30 7.43 2.95 21.49
CA GLY A 30 7.68 2.17 22.69
C GLY A 30 7.20 0.71 22.65
N SER A 31 6.56 0.27 21.54
CA SER A 31 6.17 -1.13 21.37
C SER A 31 7.24 -1.94 20.60
N GLU A 32 7.16 -3.28 20.68
CA GLU A 32 8.02 -4.19 19.92
C GLU A 32 7.95 -3.92 18.40
N GLY A 33 6.76 -3.59 17.88
CA GLY A 33 6.53 -3.30 16.46
C GLY A 33 7.03 -1.94 16.01
N GLU A 34 7.52 -1.09 16.92
CA GLU A 34 8.14 0.18 16.53
C GLU A 34 9.38 -0.03 15.67
N ASN A 35 10.19 -1.05 16.02
CA ASN A 35 11.42 -1.34 15.29
C ASN A 35 11.23 -2.52 14.32
N PRO A 36 11.33 -2.31 13.00
CA PRO A 36 11.25 -3.36 11.99
C PRO A 36 12.18 -4.56 12.21
N LEU A 37 13.33 -4.37 12.84
CA LEU A 37 14.25 -5.47 13.16
C LEU A 37 13.59 -6.53 14.05
N ASN A 38 12.68 -6.13 14.94
CA ASN A 38 11.97 -7.05 15.84
C ASN A 38 10.97 -7.96 15.11
N ILE A 39 10.58 -7.61 13.88
CA ILE A 39 9.60 -8.38 13.10
C ILE A 39 10.22 -9.12 11.91
N GLY A 40 11.56 -9.23 11.87
CA GLY A 40 12.28 -10.09 10.94
C GLY A 40 12.96 -9.38 9.77
N PHE A 41 13.14 -8.07 9.84
CA PHE A 41 14.04 -7.38 8.92
C PHE A 41 15.49 -7.46 9.42
N ASP A 42 16.45 -7.66 8.48
CA ASP A 42 17.89 -7.58 8.75
C ASP A 42 18.35 -6.12 8.78
N VAL A 43 17.71 -5.25 8.00
CA VAL A 43 18.05 -3.84 7.84
C VAL A 43 16.80 -3.00 8.04
N ASN A 44 16.92 -1.94 8.82
CA ASN A 44 15.91 -0.89 8.96
C ASN A 44 16.58 0.46 8.72
N ILE A 45 16.03 1.25 7.81
CA ILE A 45 16.43 2.63 7.54
C ILE A 45 15.18 3.50 7.52
N ALA A 46 15.17 4.52 8.33
CA ALA A 46 14.08 5.49 8.46
C ALA A 46 12.75 4.90 9.00
N GLY A 47 12.72 3.65 9.45
CA GLY A 47 11.52 3.00 9.96
C GLY A 47 11.39 3.15 11.47
N SER A 48 10.22 3.61 11.93
CA SER A 48 9.87 3.73 13.36
C SER A 48 8.35 3.68 13.57
N GLY A 49 7.88 3.93 14.81
CA GLY A 49 6.45 4.02 15.14
C GLY A 49 5.73 5.28 14.61
N ILE A 50 6.42 6.17 13.87
CA ILE A 50 5.80 7.41 13.35
C ILE A 50 4.93 7.12 12.13
N GLY A 51 3.73 7.72 12.11
CA GLY A 51 2.78 7.55 10.99
C GLY A 51 3.02 8.48 9.81
N HIS A 52 3.77 9.59 10.01
CA HIS A 52 4.14 10.55 8.96
C HIS A 52 5.39 11.34 9.36
N PRO A 53 6.15 11.93 8.41
CA PRO A 53 7.36 12.66 8.73
C PRO A 53 7.02 14.03 9.33
N GLY A 54 7.93 14.60 10.08
CA GLY A 54 7.85 16.00 10.52
C GLY A 54 8.12 16.99 9.38
N SER A 55 8.92 16.57 8.40
CA SER A 55 9.22 17.31 7.17
C SER A 55 9.74 16.36 6.10
N TYR A 56 9.57 16.75 4.82
CA TYR A 56 10.23 16.08 3.69
C TYR A 56 11.57 16.72 3.31
N TYR A 57 11.93 17.85 3.94
CA TYR A 57 13.14 18.59 3.59
C TYR A 57 14.34 18.16 4.46
N GLY A 58 15.46 17.81 3.80
CA GLY A 58 16.75 17.59 4.43
C GLY A 58 17.28 18.83 5.14
N GLU A 59 17.04 20.02 4.57
CA GLU A 59 17.32 21.32 5.21
C GLU A 59 16.72 21.44 6.62
N TRP A 60 15.63 20.71 6.88
CA TRP A 60 14.94 20.68 8.17
C TRP A 60 15.14 19.36 8.92
N GLY A 61 16.16 18.57 8.51
CA GLY A 61 16.52 17.29 9.13
C GLY A 61 15.33 16.34 9.22
N TYR A 62 14.41 16.37 8.25
CA TYR A 62 13.20 15.55 8.20
C TYR A 62 12.35 15.64 9.49
N GLY A 63 12.35 16.80 10.15
CA GLY A 63 11.65 17.09 11.40
C GLY A 63 12.55 17.28 12.62
N HIS A 64 13.81 16.86 12.60
CA HIS A 64 14.77 17.05 13.71
C HIS A 64 15.06 18.54 13.95
N ILE A 65 15.46 19.27 12.92
CA ILE A 65 15.88 20.69 13.04
C ILE A 65 14.69 21.61 13.35
N LYS A 66 13.50 21.30 12.81
CA LYS A 66 12.26 22.08 13.09
C LYS A 66 11.61 21.76 14.44
N GLY A 67 12.25 20.96 15.28
CA GLY A 67 11.72 20.61 16.60
C GLY A 67 10.51 19.67 16.57
N GLN A 68 10.19 19.07 15.44
CA GLN A 68 9.13 18.04 15.27
C GLN A 68 9.62 16.68 15.77
N LYS A 69 10.30 16.63 16.93
CA LYS A 69 11.01 15.45 17.44
C LYS A 69 10.17 14.17 17.48
N ILE A 70 8.86 14.28 17.76
CA ILE A 70 7.95 13.14 17.80
C ILE A 70 7.74 12.51 16.40
N ARG A 71 8.00 13.27 15.34
CA ARG A 71 7.80 12.88 13.93
C ARG A 71 9.09 12.96 13.12
N ALA A 72 10.22 13.10 13.79
CA ALA A 72 11.51 13.13 13.15
C ALA A 72 11.84 11.76 12.57
N VAL A 73 12.20 11.72 11.28
CA VAL A 73 12.57 10.48 10.60
C VAL A 73 13.97 10.08 11.03
N PRO A 74 14.18 8.87 11.57
CA PRO A 74 15.50 8.42 12.03
C PRO A 74 16.42 8.00 10.88
N ASP A 75 17.69 7.71 11.20
CA ASP A 75 18.71 7.04 10.37
C ASP A 75 19.12 7.81 9.08
N LEU A 76 18.75 9.08 8.96
CA LEU A 76 19.04 9.92 7.79
C LEU A 76 19.88 11.16 8.12
N GLU A 77 20.62 11.15 9.24
CA GLU A 77 21.38 12.29 9.77
C GLU A 77 22.39 12.85 8.76
N LYS A 78 22.94 11.99 7.89
CA LYS A 78 23.89 12.40 6.84
C LYS A 78 23.30 13.33 5.78
N TYR A 79 21.99 13.38 5.68
CA TYR A 79 21.27 14.28 4.76
C TYR A 79 20.75 15.55 5.45
N HIS A 80 20.93 15.69 6.78
CA HIS A 80 20.49 16.88 7.49
C HIS A 80 21.28 18.11 7.02
N GLY A 81 20.56 19.21 6.80
CA GLY A 81 21.12 20.45 6.30
C GLY A 81 21.37 20.48 4.78
N THR A 82 21.03 19.40 4.05
CA THR A 82 21.14 19.36 2.59
C THR A 82 19.76 19.64 1.94
N ASP A 83 19.77 19.85 0.62
CA ASP A 83 18.57 19.99 -0.21
C ASP A 83 17.93 18.64 -0.61
N THR A 84 18.50 17.51 -0.16
CA THR A 84 18.01 16.17 -0.47
C THR A 84 16.61 15.96 0.06
N PHE A 85 15.66 15.69 -0.82
CA PHE A 85 14.28 15.43 -0.45
C PHE A 85 14.12 14.03 0.16
N LEU A 86 13.16 13.83 1.06
CA LEU A 86 13.02 12.56 1.81
C LEU A 86 12.89 11.35 0.88
N SER A 87 12.04 11.42 -0.17
CA SER A 87 11.88 10.32 -1.12
C SER A 87 13.20 9.99 -1.84
N GLU A 88 14.02 10.99 -2.13
CA GLU A 88 15.35 10.81 -2.74
C GLU A 88 16.33 10.14 -1.77
N ALA A 89 16.40 10.62 -0.52
CA ALA A 89 17.24 10.01 0.51
C ALA A 89 16.93 8.52 0.70
N LEU A 90 15.64 8.18 0.81
CA LEU A 90 15.18 6.79 0.93
C LEU A 90 15.58 5.95 -0.29
N THR A 91 15.50 6.51 -1.50
CA THR A 91 15.87 5.82 -2.74
C THR A 91 17.36 5.53 -2.80
N ILE A 92 18.20 6.50 -2.40
CA ILE A 92 19.66 6.32 -2.32
C ILE A 92 20.00 5.19 -1.35
N GLU A 93 19.36 5.18 -0.18
CA GLU A 93 19.58 4.12 0.82
C GLU A 93 19.11 2.75 0.35
N ALA A 94 17.94 2.67 -0.30
CA ALA A 94 17.44 1.43 -0.86
C ALA A 94 18.40 0.85 -1.90
N ASN A 95 18.88 1.67 -2.83
CA ASN A 95 19.84 1.26 -3.87
C ASN A 95 21.19 0.81 -3.27
N ARG A 96 21.62 1.44 -2.18
CA ARG A 96 22.82 1.01 -1.45
C ARG A 96 22.65 -0.38 -0.83
N GLU A 97 21.52 -0.65 -0.20
CA GLU A 97 21.26 -1.95 0.43
C GLU A 97 21.02 -3.06 -0.59
N ILE A 98 20.38 -2.76 -1.74
CA ILE A 98 20.29 -3.69 -2.88
C ILE A 98 21.71 -4.08 -3.35
N THR A 99 22.59 -3.09 -3.53
CA THR A 99 23.98 -3.33 -3.96
C THR A 99 24.70 -4.25 -2.98
N LYS A 100 24.60 -3.98 -1.67
CA LYS A 100 25.19 -4.85 -0.64
C LYS A 100 24.63 -6.28 -0.67
N ALA A 101 23.33 -6.46 -0.90
CA ALA A 101 22.75 -7.80 -1.00
C ALA A 101 23.34 -8.59 -2.18
N VAL A 102 23.58 -7.92 -3.32
CA VAL A 102 24.21 -8.52 -4.49
C VAL A 102 25.68 -8.89 -4.20
N GLU A 103 26.44 -8.00 -3.56
CA GLU A 103 27.83 -8.24 -3.14
C GLU A 103 27.94 -9.42 -2.17
N GLU A 104 26.98 -9.54 -1.23
CA GLU A 104 26.85 -10.64 -0.29
C GLU A 104 26.33 -11.94 -0.95
N LYS A 105 25.94 -11.89 -2.24
CA LYS A 105 25.33 -13.00 -3.00
C LYS A 105 24.09 -13.57 -2.32
N ARG A 106 23.32 -12.74 -1.67
CA ARG A 106 22.05 -13.09 -1.02
C ARG A 106 20.85 -12.64 -1.86
N PRO A 107 19.82 -13.45 -2.04
CA PRO A 107 18.54 -12.95 -2.49
C PRO A 107 18.02 -11.91 -1.49
N PHE A 108 17.24 -10.94 -1.94
CA PHE A 108 16.74 -9.91 -1.05
C PHE A 108 15.22 -9.72 -1.17
N TYR A 109 14.64 -9.24 -0.09
CA TYR A 109 13.31 -8.67 -0.02
C TYR A 109 13.45 -7.22 0.42
N LEU A 110 13.05 -6.29 -0.42
CA LEU A 110 13.01 -4.85 -0.10
C LEU A 110 11.57 -4.41 0.12
N ASN A 111 11.26 -3.94 1.32
CA ASN A 111 10.03 -3.18 1.61
C ASN A 111 10.36 -1.69 1.50
N MET A 112 10.16 -1.12 0.30
CA MET A 112 10.32 0.30 0.04
C MET A 112 9.01 1.01 0.40
N ALA A 113 8.95 1.55 1.61
CA ALA A 113 7.74 2.16 2.17
C ALA A 113 7.90 3.68 2.25
N HIS A 114 7.52 4.39 1.17
CA HIS A 114 7.61 5.84 1.15
C HIS A 114 6.74 6.49 2.23
N TYR A 115 7.21 7.61 2.81
CA TYR A 115 6.35 8.50 3.58
C TYR A 115 5.39 9.29 2.68
N ALA A 116 5.79 9.56 1.43
CA ALA A 116 4.93 10.12 0.40
C ALA A 116 3.78 9.13 0.07
N VAL A 117 2.57 9.62 -0.09
CA VAL A 117 2.15 11.01 -0.26
C VAL A 117 1.49 11.60 1.01
N HIS A 118 1.88 11.16 2.21
CA HIS A 118 1.28 11.62 3.47
C HIS A 118 1.62 13.10 3.74
N SER A 119 0.79 13.81 4.51
CA SER A 119 1.13 15.15 5.03
C SER A 119 2.42 15.13 5.87
N PRO A 120 3.16 16.26 5.99
CA PRO A 120 2.86 17.59 5.43
C PRO A 120 3.01 17.62 3.91
N PHE A 121 2.10 18.36 3.23
CA PHE A 121 2.20 18.52 1.78
C PHE A 121 3.26 19.56 1.42
N GLN A 122 4.49 19.07 1.29
CA GLN A 122 5.67 19.88 0.95
C GLN A 122 6.15 19.50 -0.45
N ALA A 123 6.38 20.52 -1.28
CA ALA A 123 6.74 20.29 -2.67
C ALA A 123 8.19 19.81 -2.81
N ASP A 124 8.37 18.76 -3.61
CA ASP A 124 9.68 18.41 -4.12
C ASP A 124 10.09 19.44 -5.18
N LYS A 125 11.09 20.25 -4.85
CA LYS A 125 11.56 21.36 -5.69
C LYS A 125 12.03 20.88 -7.07
N ARG A 126 12.48 19.64 -7.21
CA ARG A 126 12.93 19.04 -8.48
C ARG A 126 11.84 18.99 -9.54
N PHE A 127 10.57 18.90 -9.11
CA PHE A 127 9.43 18.68 -10.00
C PHE A 127 8.45 19.86 -10.02
N LEU A 128 8.55 20.80 -9.10
CA LEU A 128 7.55 21.88 -8.90
C LEU A 128 7.29 22.71 -10.16
N SER A 129 8.30 22.91 -11.01
CA SER A 129 8.16 23.66 -12.27
C SER A 129 7.24 23.02 -13.30
N ARG A 130 6.89 21.73 -13.14
CA ARG A 130 5.97 21.00 -14.03
C ARG A 130 4.50 21.24 -13.68
N TYR A 131 4.22 21.72 -12.46
CA TYR A 131 2.88 21.89 -11.91
C TYR A 131 2.56 23.38 -11.76
N THR A 132 2.26 24.02 -12.88
CA THR A 132 2.07 25.49 -12.97
C THR A 132 0.61 25.91 -13.11
N ASP A 133 -0.35 24.98 -13.03
CA ASP A 133 -1.78 25.25 -13.15
C ASP A 133 -2.20 26.28 -12.07
N PRO A 134 -2.65 27.50 -12.47
CA PRO A 134 -3.03 28.54 -11.52
C PRO A 134 -4.31 28.22 -10.74
N ASP A 135 -5.14 27.30 -11.25
CA ASP A 135 -6.39 26.88 -10.60
C ASP A 135 -6.15 25.86 -9.49
N LYS A 136 -4.92 25.36 -9.34
CA LYS A 136 -4.55 24.43 -8.27
C LYS A 136 -3.89 25.17 -7.12
N ASN A 137 -4.37 24.90 -5.91
CA ASN A 137 -3.74 25.43 -4.70
C ASN A 137 -2.33 24.85 -4.50
N GLU A 138 -1.53 25.50 -3.65
CA GLU A 138 -0.15 25.13 -3.37
C GLU A 138 -0.02 23.69 -2.85
N GLN A 139 -0.95 23.24 -1.98
CA GLN A 139 -0.94 21.89 -1.43
C GLN A 139 -1.22 20.82 -2.50
N ALA A 140 -2.11 21.10 -3.45
CA ALA A 140 -2.39 20.20 -4.57
C ALA A 140 -1.16 20.03 -5.47
N ARG A 141 -0.47 21.14 -5.75
CA ARG A 141 0.78 21.15 -6.52
C ARG A 141 1.88 20.38 -5.77
N ALA A 142 2.03 20.62 -4.47
CA ALA A 142 2.96 19.86 -3.64
C ALA A 142 2.66 18.36 -3.64
N PHE A 143 1.38 17.99 -3.50
CA PHE A 143 0.94 16.59 -3.55
C PHE A 143 1.32 15.92 -4.88
N ALA A 144 1.15 16.60 -6.01
CA ALA A 144 1.55 16.09 -7.32
C ALA A 144 3.07 15.81 -7.40
N THR A 145 3.90 16.69 -6.83
CA THR A 145 5.35 16.47 -6.78
C THR A 145 5.75 15.31 -5.87
N LEU A 146 4.97 15.02 -4.81
CA LEU A 146 5.20 13.85 -3.97
C LEU A 146 4.95 12.54 -4.75
N ILE A 147 3.91 12.51 -5.59
CA ILE A 147 3.64 11.36 -6.48
C ILE A 147 4.78 11.19 -7.48
N GLU A 148 5.19 12.27 -8.13
CA GLU A 148 6.29 12.23 -9.11
C GLU A 148 7.62 11.79 -8.47
N GLY A 149 7.86 12.20 -7.23
CA GLY A 149 9.03 11.76 -6.46
C GLY A 149 9.03 10.25 -6.17
N MET A 150 7.86 9.64 -5.96
CA MET A 150 7.74 8.18 -5.82
C MET A 150 7.94 7.45 -7.15
N ASP A 151 7.38 7.98 -8.24
CA ASP A 151 7.56 7.44 -9.59
C ASP A 151 9.04 7.45 -9.99
N LYS A 152 9.72 8.60 -9.78
CA LYS A 152 11.17 8.73 -9.96
C LYS A 152 11.95 7.72 -9.14
N SER A 153 11.57 7.51 -7.87
CA SER A 153 12.19 6.53 -6.98
C SER A 153 12.11 5.11 -7.54
N LEU A 154 10.94 4.72 -8.03
CA LEU A 154 10.77 3.40 -8.66
C LEU A 154 11.65 3.27 -9.89
N GLY A 155 11.72 4.30 -10.75
CA GLY A 155 12.61 4.34 -11.91
C GLY A 155 14.07 4.16 -11.51
N ASP A 156 14.55 4.91 -10.51
CA ASP A 156 15.94 4.82 -10.03
C ASP A 156 16.29 3.44 -9.43
N ILE A 157 15.32 2.78 -8.79
CA ILE A 157 15.50 1.41 -8.31
C ILE A 157 15.58 0.44 -9.49
N MET A 158 14.71 0.58 -10.50
CA MET A 158 14.74 -0.26 -11.69
C MET A 158 16.06 -0.11 -12.47
N ASP A 159 16.55 1.11 -12.62
CA ASP A 159 17.85 1.39 -13.25
C ASP A 159 19.01 0.72 -12.47
N GLN A 160 18.96 0.75 -11.15
CA GLN A 160 19.95 0.08 -10.30
C GLN A 160 19.90 -1.44 -10.45
N LEU A 161 18.69 -2.03 -10.51
CA LEU A 161 18.52 -3.47 -10.73
C LEU A 161 19.08 -3.90 -12.10
N GLU A 162 18.88 -3.08 -13.13
CA GLU A 162 19.44 -3.34 -14.46
C GLU A 162 20.96 -3.22 -14.48
N LYS A 163 21.50 -2.17 -13.86
CA LYS A 163 22.96 -1.96 -13.71
C LYS A 163 23.65 -3.11 -12.99
N LEU A 164 22.99 -3.71 -12.00
CA LEU A 164 23.48 -4.85 -11.24
C LEU A 164 23.26 -6.19 -11.96
N GLY A 165 22.58 -6.21 -13.09
CA GLY A 165 22.31 -7.43 -13.88
C GLY A 165 21.30 -8.39 -13.23
N ILE A 166 20.42 -7.89 -12.35
CA ILE A 166 19.44 -8.69 -11.61
C ILE A 166 17.98 -8.36 -11.94
N ALA A 167 17.73 -7.41 -12.84
CA ALA A 167 16.38 -6.96 -13.18
C ALA A 167 15.48 -8.09 -13.71
N GLU A 168 16.02 -9.05 -14.46
CA GLU A 168 15.29 -10.19 -15.00
C GLU A 168 14.86 -11.19 -13.90
N ASN A 169 15.48 -11.13 -12.73
CA ASN A 169 15.19 -11.99 -11.57
C ASN A 169 14.58 -11.23 -10.40
N THR A 170 14.09 -10.02 -10.62
CA THR A 170 13.47 -9.20 -9.58
C THR A 170 12.02 -8.93 -9.91
N LEU A 171 11.12 -9.40 -9.03
CA LEU A 171 9.69 -9.09 -9.08
C LEU A 171 9.44 -7.79 -8.32
N ILE A 172 8.70 -6.88 -8.94
CA ILE A 172 8.23 -5.63 -8.35
C ILE A 172 6.73 -5.73 -8.11
N LEU A 173 6.31 -5.47 -6.87
CA LEU A 173 4.91 -5.29 -6.48
C LEU A 173 4.75 -3.84 -6.01
N PHE A 174 4.01 -3.04 -6.75
CA PHE A 174 3.65 -1.68 -6.37
C PHE A 174 2.19 -1.65 -5.91
N LEU A 175 1.96 -1.11 -4.71
CA LEU A 175 0.60 -1.01 -4.15
C LEU A 175 0.48 0.19 -3.22
N GLY A 176 -0.76 0.71 -3.08
CA GLY A 176 -1.12 1.64 -2.03
C GLY A 176 -1.47 0.92 -0.74
N ASP A 177 -1.33 1.60 0.40
CA ASP A 177 -1.70 1.09 1.73
C ASP A 177 -3.17 1.37 2.07
N ASN A 178 -3.73 2.47 1.55
CA ASN A 178 -5.11 2.89 1.71
C ASN A 178 -5.49 3.91 0.62
N GLY A 179 -6.76 4.27 0.55
CA GLY A 179 -7.24 5.30 -0.36
C GLY A 179 -6.58 6.64 -0.15
N GLY A 180 -6.60 7.50 -1.17
CA GLY A 180 -5.97 8.81 -1.16
C GLY A 180 -6.54 9.73 -0.07
N ASP A 181 -5.68 10.62 0.45
CA ASP A 181 -6.04 11.66 1.42
C ASP A 181 -5.51 13.03 0.97
N ALA A 182 -5.44 13.24 -0.34
CA ALA A 182 -4.97 14.50 -0.91
C ALA A 182 -5.83 15.68 -0.44
N PRO A 183 -5.26 16.88 -0.39
CA PRO A 183 -5.98 18.12 -0.11
C PRO A 183 -6.82 18.57 -1.32
N LEU A 184 -7.36 17.60 -2.03
CA LEU A 184 -8.25 17.76 -3.16
C LEU A 184 -9.58 17.16 -2.73
N GLY A 185 -10.60 17.94 -2.67
CA GLY A 185 -11.94 17.48 -2.37
C GLY A 185 -12.94 18.37 -3.08
N ASP A 186 -14.02 17.80 -3.56
CA ASP A 186 -15.19 18.53 -4.01
C ASP A 186 -16.37 18.32 -3.05
N GLU A 187 -17.46 19.02 -3.27
CA GLU A 187 -18.68 18.96 -2.46
C GLU A 187 -19.32 17.53 -2.46
N ARG A 188 -18.95 16.68 -3.44
CA ARG A 188 -19.44 15.30 -3.55
C ARG A 188 -18.60 14.31 -2.72
N GLY A 189 -17.56 14.78 -2.04
CA GLY A 189 -16.66 13.95 -1.24
C GLY A 189 -15.63 13.17 -2.06
N TYR A 190 -15.41 13.54 -3.33
CA TYR A 190 -14.32 12.99 -4.14
C TYR A 190 -13.00 13.64 -3.74
N GLY A 191 -11.95 12.86 -3.73
CA GLY A 191 -10.59 13.30 -3.43
C GLY A 191 -9.62 12.87 -4.52
N SER A 192 -8.40 12.59 -4.13
CA SER A 192 -7.36 12.05 -5.05
C SER A 192 -7.69 10.70 -5.65
N SER A 193 -8.70 10.01 -5.14
CA SER A 193 -9.18 8.73 -5.67
C SER A 193 -10.30 8.86 -6.71
N ALA A 194 -10.63 10.10 -7.14
CA ALA A 194 -11.65 10.31 -8.17
C ALA A 194 -11.37 9.46 -9.42
N PRO A 195 -12.41 8.89 -10.08
CA PRO A 195 -13.83 9.11 -9.86
C PRO A 195 -14.45 8.35 -8.69
N LEU A 196 -13.70 7.50 -7.98
CA LEU A 196 -14.18 6.73 -6.86
C LEU A 196 -14.58 7.65 -5.69
N ARG A 197 -15.71 7.33 -5.06
CA ARG A 197 -16.25 8.08 -3.92
C ARG A 197 -15.40 7.85 -2.67
N GLY A 198 -15.31 8.89 -1.83
CA GLY A 198 -14.65 8.81 -0.53
C GLY A 198 -13.13 9.01 -0.60
N LYS A 199 -12.51 8.83 0.54
CA LYS A 199 -11.06 9.00 0.78
C LYS A 199 -10.62 8.15 1.95
N LYS A 200 -9.33 8.14 2.27
CA LYS A 200 -8.76 7.41 3.42
C LYS A 200 -9.66 7.49 4.67
N GLY A 201 -9.96 6.34 5.23
CA GLY A 201 -10.77 6.19 6.45
C GLY A 201 -12.27 6.18 6.22
N THR A 202 -12.74 6.21 4.96
CA THR A 202 -14.16 6.04 4.63
C THR A 202 -14.45 4.63 4.09
N GLU A 203 -15.72 4.27 4.14
CA GLU A 203 -16.29 2.99 3.71
C GLU A 203 -16.46 2.84 2.20
N PHE A 204 -16.26 3.92 1.44
CA PHE A 204 -16.43 3.95 -0.01
C PHE A 204 -15.19 3.47 -0.75
N GLU A 205 -15.36 3.13 -2.04
CA GLU A 205 -14.27 2.60 -2.87
C GLU A 205 -13.03 3.50 -2.92
N GLY A 206 -13.19 4.84 -2.92
CA GLY A 206 -12.07 5.78 -2.88
C GLY A 206 -11.26 5.75 -1.58
N GLY A 207 -11.84 5.22 -0.49
CA GLY A 207 -11.15 5.01 0.78
C GLY A 207 -10.45 3.64 0.89
N MET A 208 -10.93 2.65 0.15
CA MET A 208 -10.55 1.24 0.30
C MET A 208 -9.78 0.68 -0.89
N ARG A 209 -10.14 1.08 -2.11
CA ARG A 209 -9.52 0.58 -3.33
C ARG A 209 -8.19 1.28 -3.57
N VAL A 210 -7.15 0.49 -3.79
CA VAL A 210 -5.78 0.96 -3.99
C VAL A 210 -5.24 0.51 -5.34
N PRO A 211 -4.29 1.25 -5.95
CA PRO A 211 -3.57 0.76 -7.11
C PRO A 211 -2.75 -0.48 -6.72
N PHE A 212 -2.71 -1.47 -7.62
CA PHE A 212 -1.84 -2.62 -7.52
C PHE A 212 -1.26 -2.94 -8.89
N ILE A 213 0.07 -2.97 -8.98
CA ILE A 213 0.81 -3.29 -10.21
C ILE A 213 1.85 -4.34 -9.86
N ALA A 214 1.94 -5.40 -10.67
CA ALA A 214 2.97 -6.42 -10.56
C ALA A 214 3.71 -6.56 -11.88
N ALA A 215 5.02 -6.58 -11.83
CA ALA A 215 5.86 -6.76 -13.02
C ALA A 215 7.22 -7.36 -12.66
N TRP A 216 7.82 -8.08 -13.58
CA TRP A 216 9.26 -8.30 -13.54
C TRP A 216 9.96 -6.98 -13.87
N ALA A 217 11.01 -6.61 -13.13
CA ALA A 217 11.72 -5.35 -13.36
C ALA A 217 12.25 -5.23 -14.79
N LYS A 218 12.58 -6.38 -15.40
CA LYS A 218 12.86 -6.50 -16.84
C LYS A 218 12.24 -7.78 -17.38
N PRO A 219 11.22 -7.70 -18.24
CA PRO A 219 10.63 -8.87 -18.88
C PRO A 219 11.64 -9.62 -19.75
N GLU A 220 11.81 -10.95 -19.54
CA GLU A 220 12.70 -11.81 -20.31
C GLU A 220 12.06 -13.18 -20.57
N LYS A 221 11.66 -13.43 -21.82
CA LYS A 221 10.96 -14.65 -22.22
C LYS A 221 11.76 -15.95 -22.00
N LYS A 222 13.09 -15.86 -21.98
CA LYS A 222 13.97 -17.02 -21.77
C LYS A 222 14.22 -17.31 -20.29
N SER A 223 13.94 -16.38 -19.40
CA SER A 223 14.15 -16.54 -17.96
C SER A 223 13.35 -17.72 -17.40
N LYS A 224 14.02 -18.66 -16.75
CA LYS A 224 13.36 -19.80 -16.08
C LYS A 224 12.45 -19.36 -14.95
N VAL A 225 12.86 -18.32 -14.21
CA VAL A 225 12.09 -17.78 -13.07
C VAL A 225 10.78 -17.18 -13.59
N GLN A 226 10.85 -16.36 -14.64
CA GLN A 226 9.66 -15.73 -15.22
C GLN A 226 8.70 -16.74 -15.88
N LYS A 227 9.21 -17.87 -16.39
CA LYS A 227 8.34 -18.97 -16.88
C LYS A 227 7.52 -19.61 -15.76
N ASN A 228 8.01 -19.61 -14.51
CA ASN A 228 7.27 -20.15 -13.36
C ASN A 228 6.19 -19.17 -12.86
N LEU A 229 6.35 -17.87 -13.14
CA LEU A 229 5.36 -16.84 -12.89
C LEU A 229 5.30 -15.90 -14.12
N PRO A 230 4.65 -16.32 -15.19
CA PRO A 230 4.50 -15.49 -16.38
C PRO A 230 3.52 -14.34 -16.08
N ILE A 231 4.05 -13.12 -16.03
CA ILE A 231 3.25 -11.90 -15.92
C ILE A 231 3.14 -11.29 -17.30
N GLU A 232 1.92 -11.18 -17.81
CA GLU A 232 1.67 -10.62 -19.13
C GLU A 232 1.76 -9.10 -19.08
N VAL A 233 2.67 -8.54 -19.87
CA VAL A 233 2.90 -7.10 -19.95
C VAL A 233 1.67 -6.39 -20.53
N GLY A 234 1.22 -5.33 -19.84
CA GLY A 234 0.08 -4.51 -20.25
C GLY A 234 -1.29 -5.18 -20.04
N SER A 235 -1.33 -6.33 -19.38
CA SER A 235 -2.60 -6.98 -19.03
C SER A 235 -3.26 -6.35 -17.80
N MET A 236 -4.59 -6.48 -17.74
CA MET A 236 -5.39 -6.08 -16.57
C MET A 236 -6.17 -7.30 -16.07
N GLN A 237 -6.04 -7.57 -14.76
CA GLN A 237 -6.80 -8.60 -14.08
C GLN A 237 -7.88 -7.96 -13.20
N THR A 238 -9.13 -8.40 -13.35
CA THR A 238 -10.29 -7.82 -12.65
C THR A 238 -10.80 -8.66 -11.49
N GLN A 239 -10.28 -9.89 -11.32
CA GLN A 239 -10.65 -10.70 -10.16
C GLN A 239 -10.26 -10.02 -8.86
N LEU A 240 -11.11 -10.10 -7.85
CA LEU A 240 -10.88 -9.47 -6.55
C LEU A 240 -9.53 -9.88 -5.95
N GLY A 241 -8.70 -8.89 -5.61
CA GLY A 241 -7.47 -9.01 -4.85
C GLY A 241 -7.52 -8.15 -3.60
N THR A 242 -6.79 -8.54 -2.58
CA THR A 242 -6.68 -7.80 -1.32
C THR A 242 -5.22 -7.68 -0.89
N ILE A 243 -4.92 -6.73 0.00
CA ILE A 243 -3.56 -6.57 0.54
C ILE A 243 -3.10 -7.81 1.34
N MET A 244 -4.03 -8.58 1.90
CA MET A 244 -3.73 -9.82 2.63
C MET A 244 -3.14 -10.90 1.72
N ASP A 245 -3.41 -10.83 0.42
CA ASP A 245 -2.91 -11.77 -0.58
C ASP A 245 -1.40 -11.64 -0.83
N ILE A 246 -0.80 -10.52 -0.46
CA ILE A 246 0.63 -10.25 -0.67
C ILE A 246 1.48 -11.25 0.14
N TYR A 247 1.10 -11.54 1.37
CA TYR A 247 1.82 -12.48 2.24
C TYR A 247 1.98 -13.87 1.59
N PRO A 248 0.90 -14.63 1.27
CA PRO A 248 1.03 -15.94 0.65
C PRO A 248 1.64 -15.88 -0.75
N THR A 249 1.40 -14.80 -1.51
CA THR A 249 1.97 -14.65 -2.86
C THR A 249 3.48 -14.49 -2.82
N VAL A 250 4.00 -13.62 -1.96
CA VAL A 250 5.45 -13.40 -1.84
C VAL A 250 6.15 -14.68 -1.37
N LEU A 251 5.61 -15.36 -0.36
CA LEU A 251 6.17 -16.63 0.10
C LEU A 251 6.18 -17.69 -1.01
N SER A 252 5.08 -17.83 -1.73
CA SER A 252 4.95 -18.78 -2.83
C SER A 252 5.94 -18.47 -3.97
N VAL A 253 6.15 -17.20 -4.32
CA VAL A 253 7.14 -16.78 -5.33
C VAL A 253 8.56 -17.04 -4.86
N ALA A 254 8.84 -16.82 -3.57
CA ALA A 254 10.14 -17.07 -2.96
C ALA A 254 10.43 -18.58 -2.71
N GLY A 255 9.46 -19.46 -2.97
CA GLY A 255 9.60 -20.89 -2.68
C GLY A 255 9.55 -21.22 -1.19
N CYS A 256 8.98 -20.33 -0.38
CA CYS A 256 8.80 -20.53 1.05
C CYS A 256 7.44 -21.15 1.35
N GLU A 257 7.40 -22.07 2.32
CA GLU A 257 6.15 -22.60 2.81
C GLU A 257 5.46 -21.63 3.77
N VAL A 258 4.13 -21.60 3.69
CA VAL A 258 3.31 -20.90 4.68
C VAL A 258 3.36 -21.70 5.98
N PRO A 259 3.62 -21.06 7.15
CA PRO A 259 3.67 -21.76 8.42
C PRO A 259 2.35 -22.47 8.74
N GLN A 260 2.39 -23.79 8.99
CA GLN A 260 1.20 -24.64 9.12
C GLN A 260 0.26 -24.27 10.27
N ASN A 261 0.80 -23.67 11.34
CA ASN A 261 0.05 -23.30 12.55
C ASN A 261 -0.34 -21.82 12.57
N TYR A 262 -0.40 -21.20 11.40
CA TYR A 262 -0.72 -19.78 11.27
C TYR A 262 -1.87 -19.57 10.30
N VAL A 263 -2.94 -18.94 10.77
CA VAL A 263 -4.10 -18.62 9.92
C VAL A 263 -3.75 -17.44 9.02
N ILE A 264 -3.97 -17.62 7.74
CA ILE A 264 -3.77 -16.60 6.71
C ILE A 264 -5.12 -16.30 6.06
N ASP A 265 -5.46 -15.02 6.02
CA ASP A 265 -6.71 -14.56 5.40
C ASP A 265 -6.58 -14.35 3.88
N GLY A 266 -5.36 -14.27 3.37
CA GLY A 266 -5.07 -14.03 1.95
C GLY A 266 -4.92 -15.29 1.11
N PHE A 267 -4.94 -15.10 -0.22
CA PHE A 267 -4.76 -16.15 -1.22
C PHE A 267 -3.57 -15.85 -2.11
N ASP A 268 -2.88 -16.89 -2.61
CA ASP A 268 -1.79 -16.74 -3.58
C ASP A 268 -2.31 -16.18 -4.92
N LEU A 269 -1.79 -15.03 -5.33
CA LEU A 269 -2.17 -14.34 -6.56
C LEU A 269 -1.48 -14.86 -7.83
N LYS A 270 -0.68 -15.92 -7.78
CA LYS A 270 0.08 -16.40 -8.95
C LYS A 270 -0.78 -16.63 -10.19
N LYS A 271 -2.01 -17.13 -10.03
CA LYS A 271 -2.93 -17.33 -11.15
C LYS A 271 -3.37 -16.00 -11.77
N GLN A 272 -3.77 -15.05 -10.90
CA GLN A 272 -4.19 -13.72 -11.35
C GLN A 272 -3.04 -12.97 -12.01
N LEU A 273 -1.85 -13.02 -11.44
CA LEU A 273 -0.64 -12.42 -12.00
C LEU A 273 -0.29 -13.03 -13.37
N SER A 274 -0.65 -14.30 -13.60
CA SER A 274 -0.49 -14.98 -14.89
C SER A 274 -1.67 -14.77 -15.84
N GLY A 275 -2.54 -13.79 -15.60
CA GLY A 275 -3.71 -13.47 -16.44
C GLY A 275 -4.87 -14.47 -16.32
N LYS A 276 -4.84 -15.38 -15.33
CA LYS A 276 -5.85 -16.44 -15.17
C LYS A 276 -6.77 -16.16 -14.00
N VAL A 277 -8.04 -16.58 -14.13
CA VAL A 277 -8.99 -16.57 -13.03
C VAL A 277 -8.73 -17.75 -12.08
N ASP A 278 -8.66 -17.52 -10.78
CA ASP A 278 -8.66 -18.59 -9.79
C ASP A 278 -10.08 -18.93 -9.33
N LYS A 279 -10.63 -20.03 -9.88
CA LYS A 279 -11.98 -20.50 -9.54
C LYS A 279 -12.13 -20.98 -8.08
N LYS A 280 -11.04 -21.21 -7.36
CA LYS A 280 -11.07 -21.61 -5.95
C LYS A 280 -11.09 -20.42 -5.00
N ARG A 281 -10.78 -19.22 -5.51
CA ARG A 281 -10.78 -18.01 -4.72
C ARG A 281 -12.22 -17.53 -4.49
N PRO A 282 -12.62 -17.20 -3.24
CA PRO A 282 -13.90 -16.56 -2.98
C PRO A 282 -13.95 -15.17 -3.64
N GLU A 283 -15.04 -14.87 -4.32
CA GLU A 283 -15.33 -13.52 -4.84
C GLU A 283 -16.01 -12.67 -3.75
N SER A 284 -15.46 -12.71 -2.53
CA SER A 284 -15.98 -11.96 -1.39
C SER A 284 -14.87 -11.38 -0.54
N PHE A 285 -15.13 -10.21 0.02
CA PHE A 285 -14.23 -9.50 0.92
C PHE A 285 -15.02 -8.82 2.02
N LEU A 286 -14.57 -8.97 3.28
CA LEU A 286 -15.17 -8.33 4.43
C LEU A 286 -14.14 -7.41 5.08
N MET A 287 -14.50 -6.14 5.29
CA MET A 287 -13.74 -5.19 6.07
C MET A 287 -14.57 -4.74 7.26
N HIS A 288 -14.22 -5.23 8.43
CA HIS A 288 -14.84 -4.80 9.69
C HIS A 288 -14.06 -3.64 10.27
N PHE A 289 -14.68 -2.49 10.38
CA PHE A 289 -14.08 -1.27 10.89
C PHE A 289 -14.89 -0.67 12.06
N PRO A 290 -14.79 -1.30 13.26
CA PRO A 290 -15.54 -0.88 14.43
C PRO A 290 -14.88 0.31 15.17
N HIS A 291 -14.42 1.30 14.42
CA HIS A 291 -13.74 2.47 14.94
C HIS A 291 -14.37 3.75 14.40
N ALA A 292 -14.68 4.70 15.26
CA ALA A 292 -15.13 6.04 14.84
C ALA A 292 -13.93 6.89 14.36
N HIS A 293 -13.28 6.47 13.29
CA HIS A 293 -12.17 7.21 12.68
C HIS A 293 -12.63 7.88 11.41
N ARG A 294 -12.80 9.20 11.43
CA ARG A 294 -13.27 10.04 10.31
C ARG A 294 -14.70 9.77 9.84
N GLY A 295 -15.44 8.92 10.49
CA GLY A 295 -16.80 8.54 10.17
C GLY A 295 -17.37 7.59 11.21
N SER A 296 -18.49 6.96 10.86
CA SER A 296 -19.22 6.05 11.75
C SER A 296 -18.56 4.68 11.86
N TYR A 297 -19.05 3.87 12.80
CA TYR A 297 -18.67 2.46 12.91
C TYR A 297 -19.36 1.66 11.80
N PHE A 298 -18.58 0.99 10.95
CA PHE A 298 -19.14 0.28 9.80
C PHE A 298 -18.46 -1.08 9.55
N THR A 299 -19.14 -1.89 8.77
CA THR A 299 -18.57 -3.02 8.06
C THR A 299 -18.93 -2.91 6.60
N THR A 300 -17.96 -3.10 5.71
CA THR A 300 -18.24 -3.30 4.30
C THR A 300 -18.11 -4.79 3.96
N TYR A 301 -19.02 -5.27 3.15
CA TYR A 301 -19.00 -6.64 2.64
C TYR A 301 -19.22 -6.63 1.13
N ARG A 302 -18.23 -7.12 0.39
CA ARG A 302 -18.34 -7.35 -1.05
C ARG A 302 -18.65 -8.82 -1.32
N MET A 303 -19.57 -9.09 -2.23
CA MET A 303 -19.93 -10.41 -2.71
C MET A 303 -20.17 -10.32 -4.23
N GLY A 304 -19.22 -10.81 -5.01
CA GLY A 304 -19.21 -10.62 -6.46
C GLY A 304 -19.17 -9.13 -6.84
N ASP A 305 -20.19 -8.70 -7.60
CA ASP A 305 -20.34 -7.30 -8.03
C ASP A 305 -21.02 -6.41 -6.98
N TRP A 306 -21.63 -7.00 -5.96
CA TRP A 306 -22.37 -6.28 -4.94
C TRP A 306 -21.50 -5.85 -3.76
N LYS A 307 -21.76 -4.66 -3.24
CA LYS A 307 -21.15 -4.13 -2.02
C LYS A 307 -22.23 -3.66 -1.07
N LEU A 308 -22.17 -4.19 0.16
CA LEU A 308 -22.94 -3.75 1.31
C LEU A 308 -22.07 -2.87 2.20
N ILE A 309 -22.61 -1.75 2.66
CA ILE A 309 -22.06 -0.95 3.76
C ILE A 309 -23.08 -1.02 4.91
N TYR A 310 -22.64 -1.51 6.07
CA TYR A 310 -23.51 -1.63 7.24
C TYR A 310 -22.98 -0.75 8.36
N TYR A 311 -23.82 0.17 8.84
CA TYR A 311 -23.51 1.09 9.92
C TYR A 311 -24.07 0.57 11.24
N TYR A 312 -23.22 0.42 12.26
CA TYR A 312 -23.63 0.01 13.60
C TYR A 312 -24.32 1.15 14.34
N LEU A 313 -23.76 2.36 14.19
CA LEU A 313 -24.28 3.60 14.77
C LEU A 313 -24.37 4.66 13.68
N PRO A 314 -25.52 4.79 12.99
CA PRO A 314 -25.72 5.86 12.01
C PRO A 314 -25.48 7.24 12.63
N GLU A 315 -24.78 8.11 11.93
CA GLU A 315 -24.42 9.46 12.41
C GLU A 315 -25.64 10.37 12.57
N THR A 316 -26.69 10.11 11.81
CA THR A 316 -27.96 10.82 11.87
C THR A 316 -29.13 9.84 11.83
N PRO A 317 -30.30 10.21 12.41
CA PRO A 317 -31.52 9.38 12.32
C PRO A 317 -32.00 9.13 10.88
N LYS A 318 -31.55 9.92 9.92
CA LYS A 318 -31.93 9.78 8.50
C LYS A 318 -30.95 8.91 7.71
N GLN A 319 -29.79 8.61 8.25
CA GLN A 319 -28.82 7.73 7.58
C GLN A 319 -29.33 6.30 7.59
N PRO A 320 -29.46 5.64 6.44
CA PRO A 320 -29.83 4.23 6.38
C PRO A 320 -28.82 3.37 7.13
N LYS A 321 -29.30 2.34 7.81
CA LYS A 321 -28.44 1.39 8.53
C LYS A 321 -27.62 0.51 7.58
N ALA A 322 -28.11 0.30 6.36
CA ALA A 322 -27.43 -0.45 5.31
C ALA A 322 -27.56 0.29 3.98
N LEU A 323 -26.48 0.31 3.22
CA LEU A 323 -26.41 0.79 1.84
C LEU A 323 -25.96 -0.36 0.95
N LEU A 324 -26.54 -0.45 -0.24
CA LEU A 324 -26.23 -1.48 -1.23
C LEU A 324 -25.84 -0.85 -2.57
N TYR A 325 -24.73 -1.30 -3.16
CA TYR A 325 -24.23 -0.83 -4.45
C TYR A 325 -23.88 -2.01 -5.37
N ASN A 326 -24.00 -1.81 -6.69
CA ASN A 326 -23.46 -2.72 -7.68
C ASN A 326 -22.21 -2.09 -8.31
N LEU A 327 -21.03 -2.55 -7.92
CA LEU A 327 -19.75 -1.95 -8.33
C LEU A 327 -19.38 -2.23 -9.79
N LYS A 328 -20.04 -3.18 -10.46
CA LYS A 328 -19.83 -3.42 -11.88
C LYS A 328 -20.41 -2.30 -12.74
N ASP A 329 -21.62 -1.86 -12.40
CA ASP A 329 -22.36 -0.85 -13.15
C ASP A 329 -22.15 0.56 -12.58
N ASP A 330 -21.83 0.65 -11.28
CA ASP A 330 -21.66 1.90 -10.53
C ASP A 330 -20.42 1.81 -9.61
N PRO A 331 -19.20 1.80 -10.14
CA PRO A 331 -17.98 1.75 -9.34
C PRO A 331 -17.76 3.03 -8.48
N GLU A 332 -18.51 4.09 -8.78
CA GLU A 332 -18.45 5.38 -8.06
C GLU A 332 -19.45 5.47 -6.91
N GLU A 333 -20.27 4.43 -6.70
CA GLU A 333 -21.25 4.34 -5.59
C GLU A 333 -22.22 5.54 -5.54
N ARG A 334 -22.74 5.92 -6.71
CA ARG A 334 -23.70 7.05 -6.87
C ARG A 334 -25.15 6.63 -6.66
N ASN A 335 -25.48 5.36 -6.95
CA ASN A 335 -26.84 4.84 -6.97
C ASN A 335 -27.03 3.83 -5.84
N GLU A 336 -27.68 4.26 -4.77
CA GLU A 336 -28.03 3.40 -3.64
C GLU A 336 -29.20 2.49 -4.02
N LEU A 337 -29.08 1.17 -3.82
CA LEU A 337 -29.96 0.15 -4.33
C LEU A 337 -30.66 -0.70 -3.26
N SER A 338 -30.52 -0.42 -1.97
CA SER A 338 -31.09 -1.26 -0.91
C SER A 338 -32.62 -1.35 -0.97
N ALA A 339 -33.30 -0.24 -1.32
CA ALA A 339 -34.74 -0.21 -1.48
C ALA A 339 -35.20 -0.94 -2.75
N ALA A 340 -34.42 -0.89 -3.84
CA ALA A 340 -34.72 -1.56 -5.10
C ALA A 340 -34.42 -3.07 -5.06
N HIS A 341 -33.45 -3.49 -4.24
CA HIS A 341 -33.00 -4.88 -4.11
C HIS A 341 -33.00 -5.36 -2.64
N PRO A 342 -34.17 -5.35 -1.95
CA PRO A 342 -34.26 -5.64 -0.52
C PRO A 342 -33.85 -7.08 -0.17
N ASP A 343 -34.09 -8.04 -1.08
CA ASP A 343 -33.70 -9.44 -0.86
C ASP A 343 -32.20 -9.61 -0.90
N GLN A 344 -31.53 -9.01 -1.88
CA GLN A 344 -30.08 -8.99 -1.99
C GLN A 344 -29.42 -8.33 -0.77
N CYS A 345 -29.98 -7.21 -0.32
CA CYS A 345 -29.50 -6.52 0.87
C CYS A 345 -29.61 -7.41 2.11
N ARG A 346 -30.76 -8.09 2.34
CA ARG A 346 -30.96 -9.01 3.45
C ARG A 346 -30.01 -10.21 3.40
N GLU A 347 -29.82 -10.79 2.23
CA GLU A 347 -28.88 -11.89 2.03
C GLU A 347 -27.45 -11.48 2.40
N MET A 348 -26.97 -10.34 1.90
CA MET A 348 -25.64 -9.85 2.20
C MET A 348 -25.44 -9.50 3.68
N ILE A 349 -26.46 -8.97 4.36
CA ILE A 349 -26.42 -8.73 5.82
C ILE A 349 -26.26 -10.07 6.56
N ARG A 350 -27.02 -11.10 6.15
CA ARG A 350 -26.93 -12.44 6.76
C ARG A 350 -25.55 -13.05 6.57
N GLU A 351 -25.01 -13.03 5.34
CA GLU A 351 -23.69 -13.57 5.01
C GLU A 351 -22.57 -12.81 5.72
N MET A 352 -22.65 -11.48 5.75
CA MET A 352 -21.73 -10.63 6.51
C MET A 352 -21.72 -11.00 8.00
N SER A 353 -22.94 -11.12 8.59
CA SER A 353 -23.08 -11.41 10.03
C SER A 353 -22.58 -12.82 10.40
N ALA A 354 -22.65 -13.78 9.48
CA ALA A 354 -22.13 -15.12 9.69
C ALA A 354 -20.59 -15.19 9.66
N ARG A 355 -19.93 -14.15 9.14
CA ARG A 355 -18.45 -14.06 9.01
C ARG A 355 -17.79 -13.18 10.07
N LEU A 356 -18.58 -12.42 10.81
CA LEU A 356 -18.16 -11.62 11.96
C LEU A 356 -18.15 -12.43 13.25
#